data_0d53abecced3aef6dabf81e29f6846ef
#
_entry.id   0d53abecced3aef6dabf81e29f6846ef
#
_cell.length_a   1.000
_cell.length_b   1.000
_cell.length_c   1.000
_cell.angle_alpha   90.00
_cell.angle_beta   90.00
_cell.angle_gamma   90.00
#
_symmetry.space_group_name_H-M   'P 1'
#
loop_
_entity.id
_entity.type
_entity.pdbx_description
1 polymer ?
#
loop_
_entity_poly.entity_id
_entity_poly.type
_entity_poly.pdbx_seq_one_letter_code
_entity_poly.pdbx_strand_id
1 'polypeptide(L)'
;DMRTVEESEIHAAAQRYTVFGRVTPQQKKQLIQAFHRQKHTVAMTGDGVNDLLALKEADCSISVGQGSDAARQTAQLVLLDSDFAVLKDVLLEGRRVVHNVTRSAGVFFIKTLYSVLLCAICLLTNTPFPFVPIQITLIDLIIEGYPSFFLSFLPDSRPVRTRFLPEAIRRAAPNAIAIGVCFLFYLLFHAMGLFGLSGEQTQANALLFLLIGTVGLAGVFKMCQPFTKIKAFFAVTSAIGFYAAIAVCLWLQNHLL
;
A
#
# COMPACT_ATOMS: atom_id res chain seq x y z
N ASP A 1 -23.66 -35.40 11.50
CA ASP A 1 -23.96 -35.08 12.89
C ASP A 1 -22.68 -35.11 13.71
N MET A 2 -22.32 -34.01 14.35
CA MET A 2 -21.07 -33.90 15.09
C MET A 2 -21.10 -34.46 16.52
N ARG A 3 -22.27 -34.85 16.99
CA ARG A 3 -22.38 -35.46 18.34
C ARG A 3 -21.72 -36.83 18.48
N THR A 4 -21.54 -37.56 17.36
CA THR A 4 -20.92 -38.87 17.31
C THR A 4 -19.46 -38.83 16.82
N VAL A 5 -18.93 -37.66 16.57
CA VAL A 5 -17.54 -37.46 16.04
C VAL A 5 -16.62 -37.17 17.22
N GLU A 6 -15.62 -37.99 17.40
CA GLU A 6 -14.58 -37.75 18.40
C GLU A 6 -13.67 -36.59 18.02
N GLU A 7 -13.02 -35.99 19.02
CA GLU A 7 -12.15 -34.84 18.81
C GLU A 7 -10.99 -35.15 17.86
N SER A 8 -10.49 -36.37 17.89
CA SER A 8 -9.43 -36.89 17.00
C SER A 8 -9.87 -36.97 15.52
N GLU A 9 -11.15 -37.13 15.27
CA GLU A 9 -11.73 -37.29 13.93
C GLU A 9 -12.17 -35.98 13.28
N ILE A 10 -12.21 -34.87 14.03
CA ILE A 10 -12.68 -33.56 13.52
C ILE A 10 -11.86 -33.11 12.31
N HIS A 11 -10.56 -33.39 12.30
CA HIS A 11 -9.69 -33.01 11.19
C HIS A 11 -10.04 -33.77 9.90
N ALA A 12 -10.29 -35.07 10.00
CA ALA A 12 -10.74 -35.91 8.88
C ALA A 12 -12.15 -35.52 8.41
N ALA A 13 -13.05 -35.20 9.38
CA ALA A 13 -14.39 -34.71 9.06
C ALA A 13 -14.33 -33.37 8.29
N ALA A 14 -13.46 -32.44 8.67
CA ALA A 14 -13.28 -31.17 7.98
C ALA A 14 -12.78 -31.30 6.54
N GLN A 15 -12.05 -32.39 6.22
CA GLN A 15 -11.63 -32.67 4.85
C GLN A 15 -12.72 -33.29 3.97
N ARG A 16 -13.63 -34.05 4.60
CA ARG A 16 -14.59 -34.89 3.89
C ARG A 16 -15.96 -34.23 3.71
N TYR A 17 -16.38 -33.43 4.68
CA TYR A 17 -17.75 -32.90 4.73
C TYR A 17 -17.76 -31.37 4.60
N THR A 18 -18.83 -30.85 4.00
CA THR A 18 -19.11 -29.41 3.88
C THR A 18 -20.23 -28.92 4.80
N VAL A 19 -21.02 -29.84 5.34
CA VAL A 19 -22.14 -29.51 6.24
C VAL A 19 -21.96 -30.23 7.57
N PHE A 20 -21.94 -29.44 8.65
CA PHE A 20 -21.76 -29.90 10.02
C PHE A 20 -22.97 -29.53 10.84
N GLY A 21 -23.68 -30.53 11.35
CA GLY A 21 -24.88 -30.31 12.16
C GLY A 21 -24.65 -30.64 13.63
N ARG A 22 -25.35 -29.90 14.52
CA ARG A 22 -25.34 -30.12 15.99
C ARG A 22 -23.91 -30.00 16.58
N VAL A 23 -23.23 -28.94 16.17
CA VAL A 23 -21.83 -28.65 16.52
C VAL A 23 -21.79 -27.87 17.84
N THR A 24 -21.01 -28.35 18.81
CA THR A 24 -20.76 -27.61 20.05
C THR A 24 -19.85 -26.40 19.83
N PRO A 25 -19.84 -25.39 20.71
CA PRO A 25 -18.95 -24.25 20.60
C PRO A 25 -17.47 -24.65 20.49
N GLN A 26 -17.05 -25.65 21.22
CA GLN A 26 -15.68 -26.16 21.17
C GLN A 26 -15.37 -26.83 19.83
N GLN A 27 -16.29 -27.63 19.32
CA GLN A 27 -16.14 -28.27 18.01
C GLN A 27 -16.12 -27.24 16.86
N LYS A 28 -16.89 -26.14 16.97
CA LYS A 28 -16.82 -25.02 15.98
C LYS A 28 -15.39 -24.45 15.91
N LYS A 29 -14.77 -24.18 17.06
CA LYS A 29 -13.39 -23.73 17.14
C LYS A 29 -12.42 -24.75 16.52
N GLN A 30 -12.56 -26.03 16.85
CA GLN A 30 -11.70 -27.10 16.33
C GLN A 30 -11.84 -27.29 14.81
N LEU A 31 -13.04 -27.11 14.24
CA LEU A 31 -13.23 -27.12 12.80
C LEU A 31 -12.45 -25.99 12.12
N ILE A 32 -12.48 -24.77 12.68
CA ILE A 32 -11.66 -23.65 12.15
C ILE A 32 -10.19 -23.98 12.22
N GLN A 33 -9.71 -24.51 13.34
CA GLN A 33 -8.32 -24.95 13.49
C GLN A 33 -7.96 -26.06 12.50
N ALA A 34 -8.89 -26.99 12.22
CA ALA A 34 -8.67 -28.01 11.21
C ALA A 34 -8.50 -27.42 9.80
N PHE A 35 -9.30 -26.40 9.44
CA PHE A 35 -9.14 -25.67 8.17
C PHE A 35 -7.83 -24.88 8.13
N HIS A 36 -7.39 -24.25 9.22
CA HIS A 36 -6.10 -23.57 9.31
C HIS A 36 -4.93 -24.52 9.07
N ARG A 37 -4.97 -25.75 9.63
CA ARG A 37 -3.96 -26.79 9.37
C ARG A 37 -3.90 -27.17 7.89
N GLN A 38 -5.02 -27.06 7.17
CA GLN A 38 -5.07 -27.25 5.71
C GLN A 38 -4.65 -25.99 4.92
N LYS A 39 -4.17 -24.95 5.61
CA LYS A 39 -3.75 -23.66 5.02
C LYS A 39 -4.88 -22.87 4.34
N HIS A 40 -6.11 -23.09 4.79
CA HIS A 40 -7.24 -22.24 4.41
C HIS A 40 -7.30 -20.97 5.25
N THR A 41 -7.70 -19.86 4.64
CA THR A 41 -8.14 -18.66 5.34
C THR A 41 -9.64 -18.80 5.61
N VAL A 42 -10.04 -18.67 6.87
CA VAL A 42 -11.39 -18.99 7.33
C VAL A 42 -12.14 -17.73 7.75
N ALA A 43 -13.30 -17.48 7.13
CA ALA A 43 -14.27 -16.53 7.64
C ALA A 43 -15.35 -17.28 8.44
N MET A 44 -15.66 -16.79 9.65
CA MET A 44 -16.70 -17.33 10.51
C MET A 44 -17.80 -16.30 10.71
N THR A 45 -19.03 -16.68 10.42
CA THR A 45 -20.22 -15.89 10.74
C THR A 45 -20.95 -16.51 11.92
N GLY A 46 -21.29 -15.68 12.92
CA GLY A 46 -22.02 -16.12 14.10
C GLY A 46 -22.82 -14.98 14.73
N ASP A 47 -23.92 -15.33 15.35
CA ASP A 47 -24.90 -14.40 15.96
C ASP A 47 -24.98 -14.53 17.49
N GLY A 48 -24.53 -15.63 18.06
CA GLY A 48 -24.72 -15.97 19.44
C GLY A 48 -23.46 -16.11 20.28
N VAL A 49 -23.66 -16.21 21.59
CA VAL A 49 -22.58 -16.44 22.56
C VAL A 49 -21.87 -17.78 22.29
N ASN A 50 -22.58 -18.74 21.73
CA ASN A 50 -22.03 -20.06 21.37
C ASN A 50 -21.03 -20.01 20.22
N ASP A 51 -20.96 -18.90 19.50
CA ASP A 51 -20.04 -18.70 18.38
C ASP A 51 -18.74 -17.96 18.76
N LEU A 52 -18.67 -17.43 19.97
CA LEU A 52 -17.54 -16.59 20.41
C LEU A 52 -16.18 -17.26 20.26
N LEU A 53 -16.08 -18.55 20.61
CA LEU A 53 -14.82 -19.29 20.48
C LEU A 53 -14.39 -19.44 19.02
N ALA A 54 -15.34 -19.68 18.13
CA ALA A 54 -15.13 -19.80 16.71
C ALA A 54 -14.83 -18.43 16.05
N LEU A 55 -15.58 -17.38 16.44
CA LEU A 55 -15.33 -16.01 15.98
C LEU A 55 -13.92 -15.52 16.33
N LYS A 56 -13.44 -15.83 17.54
CA LYS A 56 -12.07 -15.46 17.97
C LYS A 56 -10.98 -16.24 17.23
N GLU A 57 -11.26 -17.45 16.82
CA GLU A 57 -10.28 -18.32 16.13
C GLU A 57 -10.18 -18.03 14.64
N ALA A 58 -11.24 -17.48 14.02
CA ALA A 58 -11.30 -17.23 12.58
C ALA A 58 -10.38 -16.06 12.14
N ASP A 59 -9.88 -16.10 10.91
CA ASP A 59 -9.12 -15.01 10.29
C ASP A 59 -10.01 -13.79 10.03
N CYS A 60 -11.29 -14.01 9.73
CA CYS A 60 -12.28 -12.98 9.56
C CYS A 60 -13.56 -13.36 10.31
N SER A 61 -13.91 -12.61 11.34
CA SER A 61 -15.10 -12.84 12.14
C SER A 61 -16.20 -11.85 11.78
N ILE A 62 -17.40 -12.38 11.52
CA ILE A 62 -18.57 -11.63 11.07
C ILE A 62 -19.73 -11.89 12.03
N SER A 63 -20.37 -10.83 12.50
CA SER A 63 -21.63 -10.92 13.25
C SER A 63 -22.75 -10.19 12.53
N VAL A 64 -23.97 -10.49 12.89
CA VAL A 64 -25.17 -9.79 12.39
C VAL A 64 -25.66 -8.76 13.40
N GLY A 65 -26.34 -7.72 12.92
CA GLY A 65 -26.80 -6.61 13.78
C GLY A 65 -27.77 -7.04 14.89
N GLN A 66 -28.56 -8.08 14.64
CA GLN A 66 -29.45 -8.69 15.61
C GLN A 66 -28.78 -9.75 16.52
N GLY A 67 -27.49 -10.00 16.33
CA GLY A 67 -26.71 -10.92 17.16
C GLY A 67 -26.52 -10.41 18.58
N SER A 68 -26.03 -11.29 19.46
CA SER A 68 -25.71 -10.93 20.85
C SER A 68 -24.65 -9.84 20.93
N ASP A 69 -24.69 -9.01 21.98
CA ASP A 69 -23.69 -7.97 22.19
C ASP A 69 -22.27 -8.54 22.23
N ALA A 70 -22.10 -9.70 22.84
CA ALA A 70 -20.82 -10.36 22.93
C ALA A 70 -20.30 -10.79 21.53
N ALA A 71 -21.17 -11.29 20.64
CA ALA A 71 -20.80 -11.65 19.28
C ALA A 71 -20.43 -10.40 18.47
N ARG A 72 -21.23 -9.32 18.56
CA ARG A 72 -20.95 -8.04 17.89
C ARG A 72 -19.65 -7.39 18.33
N GLN A 73 -19.32 -7.43 19.64
CA GLN A 73 -18.07 -6.89 20.16
C GLN A 73 -16.85 -7.73 19.81
N THR A 74 -17.05 -9.03 19.57
CA THR A 74 -15.95 -9.94 19.21
C THR A 74 -15.67 -9.94 17.71
N ALA A 75 -16.70 -9.70 16.89
CA ALA A 75 -16.58 -9.74 15.43
C ALA A 75 -15.79 -8.54 14.88
N GLN A 76 -14.99 -8.78 13.84
CA GLN A 76 -14.29 -7.74 13.08
C GLN A 76 -15.22 -6.98 12.14
N LEU A 77 -16.31 -7.61 11.71
CA LEU A 77 -17.32 -7.05 10.83
C LEU A 77 -18.71 -7.31 11.40
N VAL A 78 -19.58 -6.29 11.40
CA VAL A 78 -20.99 -6.41 11.80
C VAL A 78 -21.88 -6.01 10.64
N LEU A 79 -22.73 -6.93 10.18
CA LEU A 79 -23.76 -6.70 9.17
C LEU A 79 -25.00 -6.10 9.84
N LEU A 80 -25.17 -4.78 9.77
CA LEU A 80 -26.20 -4.06 10.53
C LEU A 80 -27.62 -4.53 10.19
N ASP A 81 -27.92 -4.71 8.91
CA ASP A 81 -29.23 -5.13 8.42
C ASP A 81 -29.42 -6.67 8.41
N SER A 82 -28.43 -7.41 8.91
CA SER A 82 -28.40 -8.88 8.90
C SER A 82 -28.57 -9.50 7.49
N ASP A 83 -28.27 -8.72 6.44
CA ASP A 83 -28.32 -9.15 5.05
C ASP A 83 -26.95 -9.64 4.57
N PHE A 84 -26.87 -10.93 4.26
CA PHE A 84 -25.64 -11.54 3.72
C PHE A 84 -25.33 -11.13 2.28
N ALA A 85 -26.28 -10.59 1.52
CA ALA A 85 -26.03 -10.09 0.17
C ALA A 85 -24.99 -8.96 0.15
N VAL A 86 -24.93 -8.18 1.22
CA VAL A 86 -23.96 -7.09 1.42
C VAL A 86 -22.51 -7.59 1.46
N LEU A 87 -22.25 -8.86 1.77
CA LEU A 87 -20.88 -9.41 1.79
C LEU A 87 -20.17 -9.30 0.44
N LYS A 88 -20.91 -9.31 -0.66
CA LYS A 88 -20.34 -9.07 -1.99
C LYS A 88 -19.75 -7.66 -2.10
N ASP A 89 -20.49 -6.67 -1.62
CA ASP A 89 -20.05 -5.26 -1.68
C ASP A 89 -18.89 -5.01 -0.72
N VAL A 90 -18.93 -5.61 0.48
CA VAL A 90 -17.82 -5.60 1.44
C VAL A 90 -16.54 -6.17 0.81
N LEU A 91 -16.65 -7.30 0.09
CA LEU A 91 -15.52 -7.91 -0.59
C LEU A 91 -14.95 -6.99 -1.69
N LEU A 92 -15.81 -6.35 -2.48
CA LEU A 92 -15.39 -5.42 -3.54
C LEU A 92 -14.73 -4.18 -2.95
N GLU A 93 -15.27 -3.65 -1.86
CA GLU A 93 -14.70 -2.51 -1.15
C GLU A 93 -13.35 -2.88 -0.52
N GLY A 94 -13.23 -4.03 0.14
CA GLY A 94 -11.96 -4.51 0.67
C GLY A 94 -10.88 -4.66 -0.42
N ARG A 95 -11.23 -5.16 -1.60
CA ARG A 95 -10.32 -5.22 -2.75
C ARG A 95 -9.88 -3.83 -3.19
N ARG A 96 -10.82 -2.88 -3.28
CA ARG A 96 -10.53 -1.47 -3.61
C ARG A 96 -9.52 -0.88 -2.64
N VAL A 97 -9.76 -1.02 -1.35
CA VAL A 97 -8.88 -0.49 -0.29
C VAL A 97 -7.48 -1.10 -0.40
N VAL A 98 -7.36 -2.42 -0.47
CA VAL A 98 -6.06 -3.10 -0.57
C VAL A 98 -5.28 -2.65 -1.81
N HIS A 99 -5.93 -2.56 -2.98
CA HIS A 99 -5.26 -2.09 -4.20
C HIS A 99 -4.81 -0.64 -4.10
N ASN A 100 -5.67 0.24 -3.59
CA ASN A 100 -5.35 1.65 -3.47
C ASN A 100 -4.23 1.89 -2.46
N VAL A 101 -4.29 1.26 -1.28
CA VAL A 101 -3.23 1.34 -0.27
C VAL A 101 -1.91 0.79 -0.80
N THR A 102 -1.92 -0.35 -1.52
CA THR A 102 -0.71 -0.93 -2.11
C THR A 102 -0.09 -0.02 -3.17
N ARG A 103 -0.91 0.64 -3.98
CA ARG A 103 -0.43 1.61 -4.98
C ARG A 103 0.19 2.84 -4.35
N SER A 104 -0.52 3.46 -3.41
CA SER A 104 -0.05 4.64 -2.69
C SER A 104 1.24 4.34 -1.95
N ALA A 105 1.28 3.23 -1.21
CA ALA A 105 2.50 2.79 -0.52
C ALA A 105 3.68 2.59 -1.50
N GLY A 106 3.43 2.08 -2.72
CA GLY A 106 4.47 1.95 -3.73
C GLY A 106 5.14 3.28 -4.09
N VAL A 107 4.40 4.39 -4.11
CA VAL A 107 4.97 5.73 -4.36
C VAL A 107 5.74 6.23 -3.15
N PHE A 108 5.20 6.13 -1.94
CA PHE A 108 5.88 6.51 -0.70
C PHE A 108 7.18 5.70 -0.46
N PHE A 109 7.19 4.42 -0.84
CA PHE A 109 8.40 3.60 -0.74
C PHE A 109 9.49 4.02 -1.70
N ILE A 110 9.19 4.68 -2.83
CA ILE A 110 10.21 5.25 -3.71
C ILE A 110 11.09 6.22 -2.91
N LYS A 111 10.45 7.17 -2.20
CA LYS A 111 11.15 8.14 -1.35
C LYS A 111 11.99 7.47 -0.27
N THR A 112 11.39 6.56 0.48
CA THR A 112 12.09 5.86 1.56
C THR A 112 13.32 5.13 1.04
N LEU A 113 13.18 4.39 -0.07
CA LEU A 113 14.27 3.60 -0.64
C LEU A 113 15.37 4.48 -1.21
N TYR A 114 15.04 5.54 -1.99
CA TYR A 114 16.09 6.39 -2.52
C TYR A 114 16.77 7.22 -1.42
N SER A 115 16.05 7.66 -0.37
CA SER A 115 16.67 8.39 0.72
C SER A 115 17.70 7.54 1.46
N VAL A 116 17.38 6.27 1.75
CA VAL A 116 18.35 5.34 2.35
C VAL A 116 19.54 5.12 1.42
N LEU A 117 19.28 4.93 0.13
CA LEU A 117 20.34 4.73 -0.87
C LEU A 117 21.25 5.95 -0.99
N LEU A 118 20.70 7.16 -1.08
CA LEU A 118 21.46 8.41 -1.13
C LEU A 118 22.27 8.63 0.15
N CYS A 119 21.69 8.38 1.33
CA CYS A 119 22.44 8.45 2.59
C CYS A 119 23.63 7.49 2.60
N ALA A 120 23.43 6.25 2.14
CA ALA A 120 24.53 5.28 2.05
C ALA A 120 25.63 5.75 1.08
N ILE A 121 25.27 6.28 -0.09
CA ILE A 121 26.23 6.83 -1.06
C ILE A 121 26.97 8.03 -0.45
N CYS A 122 26.27 8.98 0.19
CA CYS A 122 26.87 10.15 0.83
C CYS A 122 27.87 9.76 1.92
N LEU A 123 27.55 8.75 2.73
CA LEU A 123 28.46 8.23 3.76
C LEU A 123 29.72 7.59 3.15
N LEU A 124 29.55 6.81 2.08
CA LEU A 124 30.69 6.15 1.40
C LEU A 124 31.59 7.13 0.64
N THR A 125 31.02 8.21 0.09
CA THR A 125 31.75 9.21 -0.70
C THR A 125 32.19 10.42 0.12
N ASN A 126 31.79 10.48 1.40
CA ASN A 126 32.02 11.62 2.30
C ASN A 126 31.53 12.96 1.70
N THR A 127 30.36 12.91 1.03
CA THR A 127 29.68 14.07 0.45
C THR A 127 28.46 14.48 1.28
N PRO A 128 28.12 15.79 1.34
CA PRO A 128 26.92 16.24 2.04
C PRO A 128 25.66 15.72 1.35
N PHE A 129 24.57 15.59 2.12
CA PHE A 129 23.27 15.22 1.56
C PHE A 129 22.72 16.34 0.66
N PRO A 130 22.29 16.06 -0.57
CA PRO A 130 22.10 17.07 -1.61
C PRO A 130 20.81 17.89 -1.50
N PHE A 131 19.90 17.56 -0.55
CA PHE A 131 18.58 18.18 -0.46
C PHE A 131 18.36 18.88 0.86
N VAL A 132 17.58 19.98 0.78
CA VAL A 132 16.98 20.63 1.95
C VAL A 132 15.53 20.17 2.13
N PRO A 133 15.00 20.15 3.37
CA PRO A 133 13.67 19.62 3.66
C PRO A 133 12.53 20.21 2.83
N ILE A 134 12.59 21.51 2.51
CA ILE A 134 11.55 22.19 1.72
C ILE A 134 11.41 21.62 0.29
N GLN A 135 12.52 21.20 -0.32
CA GLN A 135 12.52 20.60 -1.66
C GLN A 135 11.80 19.24 -1.63
N ILE A 136 12.04 18.45 -0.59
CA ILE A 136 11.38 17.16 -0.41
C ILE A 136 9.88 17.35 -0.20
N THR A 137 9.48 18.37 0.56
CA THR A 137 8.06 18.70 0.80
C THR A 137 7.31 18.98 -0.50
N LEU A 138 7.92 19.64 -1.47
CA LEU A 138 7.30 19.89 -2.77
C LEU A 138 7.04 18.59 -3.55
N ILE A 139 7.99 17.67 -3.54
CA ILE A 139 7.84 16.33 -4.13
C ILE A 139 6.72 15.56 -3.41
N ASP A 140 6.73 15.57 -2.07
CA ASP A 140 5.72 14.90 -1.25
C ASP A 140 4.31 15.39 -1.57
N LEU A 141 4.12 16.69 -1.69
CA LEU A 141 2.80 17.25 -1.93
C LEU A 141 2.27 16.95 -3.34
N ILE A 142 3.08 17.19 -4.36
CA ILE A 142 2.63 17.18 -5.78
C ILE A 142 2.73 15.78 -6.38
N ILE A 143 3.76 15.02 -6.04
CA ILE A 143 4.02 13.70 -6.65
C ILE A 143 3.45 12.56 -5.81
N GLU A 144 3.56 12.64 -4.48
CA GLU A 144 3.10 11.56 -3.61
C GLU A 144 1.68 11.80 -3.08
N GLY A 145 1.43 12.94 -2.47
CA GLY A 145 0.17 13.23 -1.76
C GLY A 145 -1.01 13.43 -2.70
N TYR A 146 -0.90 14.37 -3.63
CA TYR A 146 -1.99 14.73 -4.53
C TYR A 146 -2.54 13.52 -5.33
N PRO A 147 -1.75 12.79 -6.11
CA PRO A 147 -2.31 11.68 -6.90
C PRO A 147 -2.73 10.50 -6.01
N SER A 148 -2.01 10.21 -4.93
CA SER A 148 -2.37 9.11 -4.01
C SER A 148 -3.71 9.35 -3.33
N PHE A 149 -3.97 10.58 -2.89
CA PHE A 149 -5.23 10.95 -2.26
C PHE A 149 -6.41 10.74 -3.21
N PHE A 150 -6.38 11.35 -4.40
CA PHE A 150 -7.51 11.26 -5.32
C PHE A 150 -7.69 9.87 -5.93
N LEU A 151 -6.60 9.16 -6.20
CA LEU A 151 -6.67 7.80 -6.74
C LEU A 151 -7.21 6.79 -5.71
N SER A 152 -7.15 7.09 -4.41
CA SER A 152 -7.70 6.22 -3.36
C SER A 152 -9.22 6.08 -3.43
N PHE A 153 -9.92 7.03 -4.04
CA PHE A 153 -11.37 6.98 -4.23
C PHE A 153 -11.81 6.17 -5.46
N LEU A 154 -10.88 5.81 -6.35
CA LEU A 154 -11.23 5.09 -7.56
C LEU A 154 -11.52 3.61 -7.29
N PRO A 155 -12.57 3.05 -7.91
CA PRO A 155 -12.91 1.64 -7.74
C PRO A 155 -11.83 0.73 -8.36
N ASP A 156 -11.50 -0.35 -7.66
CA ASP A 156 -10.67 -1.43 -8.18
C ASP A 156 -11.16 -2.76 -7.60
N SER A 157 -11.92 -3.51 -8.39
CA SER A 157 -12.56 -4.77 -7.98
C SER A 157 -11.75 -6.02 -8.31
N ARG A 158 -10.52 -5.88 -8.85
CA ARG A 158 -9.68 -7.01 -9.24
C ARG A 158 -9.34 -7.90 -8.04
N PRO A 159 -9.22 -9.21 -8.20
CA PRO A 159 -8.79 -10.09 -7.11
C PRO A 159 -7.40 -9.70 -6.59
N VAL A 160 -7.25 -9.63 -5.28
CA VAL A 160 -5.94 -9.42 -4.63
C VAL A 160 -5.18 -10.74 -4.64
N ARG A 161 -4.07 -10.81 -5.37
CA ARG A 161 -3.26 -12.03 -5.52
C ARG A 161 -1.87 -11.92 -4.91
N THR A 162 -1.43 -10.71 -4.57
CA THR A 162 -0.08 -10.42 -4.09
C THR A 162 -0.09 -9.98 -2.63
N ARG A 163 1.02 -10.25 -1.93
CA ARG A 163 1.24 -9.70 -0.59
C ARG A 163 1.56 -8.21 -0.69
N PHE A 164 1.02 -7.42 0.23
CA PHE A 164 1.15 -5.96 0.25
C PHE A 164 2.60 -5.47 0.14
N LEU A 165 3.44 -5.84 1.11
CA LEU A 165 4.79 -5.28 1.24
C LEU A 165 5.72 -5.66 0.07
N PRO A 166 5.82 -6.94 -0.34
CA PRO A 166 6.65 -7.31 -1.50
C PRO A 166 6.21 -6.62 -2.79
N GLU A 167 4.91 -6.44 -3.01
CA GLU A 167 4.39 -5.78 -4.21
C GLU A 167 4.70 -4.28 -4.18
N ALA A 168 4.55 -3.61 -3.04
CA ALA A 168 4.86 -2.20 -2.89
C ALA A 168 6.36 -1.93 -3.12
N ILE A 169 7.25 -2.74 -2.53
CA ILE A 169 8.70 -2.64 -2.74
C ILE A 169 9.06 -2.93 -4.20
N ARG A 170 8.50 -3.96 -4.82
CA ARG A 170 8.75 -4.30 -6.23
C ARG A 170 8.38 -3.17 -7.18
N ARG A 171 7.35 -2.39 -6.84
CA ARG A 171 6.93 -1.22 -7.62
C ARG A 171 7.86 -0.03 -7.42
N ALA A 172 8.36 0.16 -6.21
CA ALA A 172 9.20 1.29 -5.82
C ALA A 172 10.68 1.13 -6.21
N ALA A 173 11.22 -0.08 -6.09
CA ALA A 173 12.65 -0.34 -6.25
C ALA A 173 13.26 0.15 -7.57
N PRO A 174 12.65 -0.06 -8.76
CA PRO A 174 13.25 0.41 -10.01
C PRO A 174 13.44 1.93 -10.05
N ASN A 175 12.47 2.69 -9.53
CA ASN A 175 12.55 4.15 -9.50
C ASN A 175 13.59 4.62 -8.48
N ALA A 176 13.64 4.00 -7.30
CA ALA A 176 14.65 4.31 -6.29
C ALA A 176 16.08 4.01 -6.77
N ILE A 177 16.28 2.88 -7.45
CA ILE A 177 17.56 2.53 -8.06
C ILE A 177 17.93 3.54 -9.16
N ALA A 178 17.00 3.92 -10.02
CA ALA A 178 17.23 4.93 -11.05
C ALA A 178 17.70 6.26 -10.45
N ILE A 179 17.08 6.72 -9.36
CA ILE A 179 17.50 7.92 -8.64
C ILE A 179 18.93 7.77 -8.08
N GLY A 180 19.24 6.62 -7.46
CA GLY A 180 20.58 6.34 -6.95
C GLY A 180 21.65 6.34 -8.05
N VAL A 181 21.34 5.75 -9.19
CA VAL A 181 22.24 5.75 -10.37
C VAL A 181 22.44 7.17 -10.92
N CYS A 182 21.37 7.97 -11.03
CA CYS A 182 21.47 9.38 -11.42
C CYS A 182 22.37 10.16 -10.44
N PHE A 183 22.27 9.90 -9.15
CA PHE A 183 23.12 10.55 -8.15
C PHE A 183 24.59 10.13 -8.28
N LEU A 184 24.87 8.86 -8.52
CA LEU A 184 26.25 8.39 -8.78
C LEU A 184 26.85 9.02 -10.04
N PHE A 185 26.08 9.13 -11.13
CA PHE A 185 26.54 9.86 -12.32
C PHE A 185 26.79 11.33 -12.02
N TYR A 186 25.90 11.97 -11.25
CA TYR A 186 26.12 13.34 -10.80
C TYR A 186 27.48 13.50 -10.07
N LEU A 187 27.76 12.62 -9.09
CA LEU A 187 29.02 12.66 -8.35
C LEU A 187 30.23 12.40 -9.26
N LEU A 188 30.14 11.47 -10.20
CA LEU A 188 31.18 11.16 -11.16
C LEU A 188 31.49 12.36 -12.06
N PHE A 189 30.48 12.98 -12.65
CA PHE A 189 30.65 14.16 -13.51
C PHE A 189 31.17 15.36 -12.73
N HIS A 190 30.75 15.54 -11.48
CA HIS A 190 31.28 16.56 -10.60
C HIS A 190 32.78 16.32 -10.30
N ALA A 191 33.17 15.10 -10.00
CA ALA A 191 34.57 14.72 -9.75
C ALA A 191 35.49 14.88 -11.01
N MET A 192 34.91 14.68 -12.20
CA MET A 192 35.63 14.86 -13.48
C MET A 192 35.71 16.33 -13.92
N GLY A 193 35.09 17.27 -13.21
CA GLY A 193 35.07 18.70 -13.58
C GLY A 193 34.32 18.99 -14.88
N LEU A 194 33.54 18.05 -15.39
CA LEU A 194 32.82 18.17 -16.67
C LEU A 194 31.66 19.19 -16.60
N PHE A 195 31.09 19.41 -15.44
CA PHE A 195 30.27 20.58 -15.19
C PHE A 195 31.22 21.70 -14.80
N GLY A 196 31.46 22.65 -15.69
CA GLY A 196 32.25 23.87 -15.44
C GLY A 196 31.63 24.81 -14.39
N LEU A 197 31.03 24.23 -13.39
CA LEU A 197 30.36 24.80 -12.24
C LEU A 197 31.41 25.15 -11.17
N SER A 198 32.38 25.94 -11.58
CA SER A 198 33.21 26.68 -10.64
C SER A 198 32.32 27.67 -9.91
N GLY A 199 31.70 27.21 -8.80
CA GLY A 199 31.13 28.09 -7.80
C GLY A 199 29.69 27.87 -7.37
N GLU A 200 28.82 27.09 -8.04
CA GLU A 200 27.42 27.01 -7.64
C GLU A 200 26.92 25.59 -7.41
N GLN A 201 27.17 25.08 -6.21
CA GLN A 201 26.57 23.88 -5.68
C GLN A 201 25.02 23.91 -5.77
N THR A 202 24.46 25.11 -5.83
CA THR A 202 23.02 25.37 -5.96
C THR A 202 22.45 24.89 -7.29
N GLN A 203 23.13 25.10 -8.42
CA GLN A 203 22.65 24.67 -9.75
C GLN A 203 22.68 23.15 -9.89
N ALA A 204 23.71 22.52 -9.37
CA ALA A 204 23.88 21.08 -9.38
C ALA A 204 22.79 20.39 -8.53
N ASN A 205 22.48 20.93 -7.36
CA ASN A 205 21.40 20.45 -6.51
C ASN A 205 20.02 20.66 -7.17
N ALA A 206 19.80 21.76 -7.89
CA ALA A 206 18.58 22.01 -8.63
C ALA A 206 18.38 21.00 -9.78
N LEU A 207 19.43 20.65 -10.50
CA LEU A 207 19.38 19.61 -11.54
C LEU A 207 19.03 18.24 -10.95
N LEU A 208 19.66 17.88 -9.84
CA LEU A 208 19.38 16.62 -9.16
C LEU A 208 17.92 16.57 -8.64
N PHE A 209 17.41 17.68 -8.10
CA PHE A 209 16.02 17.80 -7.68
C PHE A 209 15.05 17.59 -8.86
N LEU A 210 15.32 18.20 -10.01
CA LEU A 210 14.57 17.99 -11.24
C LEU A 210 14.56 16.52 -11.69
N LEU A 211 15.72 15.87 -11.66
CA LEU A 211 15.85 14.46 -12.02
C LEU A 211 15.03 13.56 -11.11
N ILE A 212 15.13 13.77 -9.80
CA ILE A 212 14.36 12.96 -8.82
C ILE A 212 12.86 13.17 -8.99
N GLY A 213 12.42 14.41 -9.15
CA GLY A 213 11.02 14.70 -9.39
C GLY A 213 10.50 14.05 -10.68
N THR A 214 11.30 14.09 -11.76
CA THR A 214 10.95 13.44 -13.03
C THR A 214 10.84 11.92 -12.88
N VAL A 215 11.77 11.28 -12.17
CA VAL A 215 11.70 9.83 -11.86
C VAL A 215 10.51 9.54 -10.95
N GLY A 216 10.21 10.40 -9.97
CA GLY A 216 9.03 10.31 -9.13
C GLY A 216 7.73 10.37 -9.94
N LEU A 217 7.64 11.29 -10.90
CA LEU A 217 6.51 11.36 -11.84
C LEU A 217 6.36 10.08 -12.67
N ALA A 218 7.45 9.46 -13.12
CA ALA A 218 7.38 8.14 -13.77
C ALA A 218 6.75 7.09 -12.85
N GLY A 219 7.00 7.16 -11.53
CA GLY A 219 6.32 6.36 -10.51
C GLY A 219 4.81 6.61 -10.48
N VAL A 220 4.38 7.88 -10.54
CA VAL A 220 2.95 8.25 -10.60
C VAL A 220 2.30 7.70 -11.88
N PHE A 221 2.93 7.86 -13.04
CA PHE A 221 2.43 7.28 -14.29
C PHE A 221 2.26 5.76 -14.19
N LYS A 222 3.21 5.07 -13.58
CA LYS A 222 3.13 3.62 -13.35
C LYS A 222 2.00 3.26 -12.36
N MET A 223 1.78 4.07 -11.34
CA MET A 223 0.67 3.91 -10.40
C MET A 223 -0.70 4.07 -11.09
N CYS A 224 -0.81 4.93 -12.09
CA CYS A 224 -2.03 5.18 -12.84
C CYS A 224 -2.40 4.06 -13.83
N GLN A 225 -1.53 3.08 -14.05
CA GLN A 225 -1.84 1.96 -14.94
C GLN A 225 -2.85 0.96 -14.33
N PRO A 226 -3.78 0.37 -15.11
CA PRO A 226 -4.13 0.76 -16.48
C PRO A 226 -4.77 2.15 -16.54
N PHE A 227 -4.46 2.91 -17.58
CA PHE A 227 -4.94 4.26 -17.71
C PHE A 227 -6.45 4.31 -17.98
N THR A 228 -7.13 5.14 -17.20
CA THR A 228 -8.47 5.63 -17.47
C THR A 228 -8.41 7.15 -17.65
N LYS A 229 -9.44 7.78 -18.23
CA LYS A 229 -9.47 9.25 -18.40
C LYS A 229 -9.16 10.00 -17.08
N ILE A 230 -9.74 9.55 -15.97
CA ILE A 230 -9.55 10.16 -14.66
C ILE A 230 -8.10 9.96 -14.16
N LYS A 231 -7.54 8.76 -14.30
CA LYS A 231 -6.16 8.47 -13.88
C LYS A 231 -5.14 9.22 -14.73
N ALA A 232 -5.38 9.32 -16.04
CA ALA A 232 -4.55 10.11 -16.94
C ALA A 232 -4.60 11.60 -16.57
N PHE A 233 -5.77 12.13 -16.21
CA PHE A 233 -5.91 13.49 -15.71
C PHE A 233 -5.03 13.74 -14.48
N PHE A 234 -5.08 12.89 -13.47
CA PHE A 234 -4.24 13.07 -12.27
C PHE A 234 -2.74 12.92 -12.56
N ALA A 235 -2.33 12.02 -13.44
CA ALA A 235 -0.94 11.88 -13.84
C ALA A 235 -0.42 13.15 -14.56
N VAL A 236 -1.20 13.69 -15.49
CA VAL A 236 -0.84 14.90 -16.25
C VAL A 236 -0.84 16.14 -15.35
N THR A 237 -1.86 16.31 -14.50
CA THR A 237 -1.91 17.45 -13.58
C THR A 237 -0.80 17.43 -12.52
N SER A 238 -0.38 16.25 -12.05
CA SER A 238 0.81 16.12 -11.20
C SER A 238 2.08 16.58 -11.93
N ALA A 239 2.24 16.18 -13.19
CA ALA A 239 3.40 16.60 -13.99
C ALA A 239 3.39 18.12 -14.22
N ILE A 240 2.26 18.69 -14.66
CA ILE A 240 2.12 20.13 -14.85
C ILE A 240 2.37 20.87 -13.54
N GLY A 241 1.78 20.42 -12.44
CA GLY A 241 1.93 21.03 -11.12
C GLY A 241 3.37 21.04 -10.64
N PHE A 242 4.11 19.94 -10.84
CA PHE A 242 5.52 19.87 -10.47
C PHE A 242 6.39 20.86 -11.23
N TYR A 243 6.30 20.87 -12.56
CA TYR A 243 7.11 21.80 -13.36
C TYR A 243 6.67 23.25 -13.21
N ALA A 244 5.37 23.52 -13.04
CA ALA A 244 4.88 24.87 -12.74
C ALA A 244 5.39 25.38 -11.39
N ALA A 245 5.41 24.55 -10.35
CA ALA A 245 5.94 24.93 -9.05
C ALA A 245 7.43 25.28 -9.13
N ILE A 246 8.22 24.53 -9.90
CA ILE A 246 9.64 24.84 -10.13
C ILE A 246 9.77 26.17 -10.87
N ALA A 247 9.00 26.39 -11.93
CA ALA A 247 9.03 27.65 -12.67
C ALA A 247 8.70 28.86 -11.78
N VAL A 248 7.71 28.72 -10.89
CA VAL A 248 7.34 29.76 -9.91
C VAL A 248 8.50 29.97 -8.91
N CYS A 249 9.10 28.93 -8.38
CA CYS A 249 10.25 29.06 -7.48
C CYS A 249 11.43 29.79 -8.12
N LEU A 250 11.77 29.44 -9.36
CA LEU A 250 12.83 30.12 -10.12
C LEU A 250 12.46 31.59 -10.41
N TRP A 251 11.23 31.87 -10.76
CA TRP A 251 10.76 33.23 -10.98
C TRP A 251 10.85 34.09 -9.71
N LEU A 252 10.41 33.55 -8.56
CA LEU A 252 10.50 34.22 -7.28
C LEU A 252 11.96 34.49 -6.88
N GLN A 253 12.86 33.55 -7.08
CA GLN A 253 14.27 33.72 -6.81
C GLN A 253 14.89 34.85 -7.64
N ASN A 254 14.49 35.00 -8.89
CA ASN A 254 15.03 36.04 -9.78
C ASN A 254 14.42 37.42 -9.55
N HIS A 255 13.26 37.55 -8.86
CA HIS A 255 12.56 38.84 -8.72
C HIS A 255 12.46 39.35 -7.27
N LEU A 256 12.72 38.49 -6.28
CA LEU A 256 12.59 38.85 -4.85
C LEU A 256 13.91 38.75 -4.07
N LEU A 257 14.97 38.20 -4.65
CA LEU A 257 16.33 38.13 -4.11
C LEU A 257 17.30 38.82 -5.07
#